data_6b33505c297a22de087ef6851e7c2a54
#
_entry.id   6b33505c297a22de087ef6851e7c2a54
#
_cell.length_a   1.000
_cell.length_b   1.000
_cell.length_c   1.000
_cell.angle_alpha   90.00
_cell.angle_beta   90.00
_cell.angle_gamma   90.00
#
_symmetry.space_group_name_H-M   'P 1'
#
loop_
_entity.id
_entity.type
_entity.pdbx_description
1 polymer ?
#
loop_
_entity_poly.entity_id
_entity_poly.type
_entity_poly.pdbx_seq_one_letter_code
_entity_poly.pdbx_strand_id
1 'polypeptide(L)'
;MSQTMTRPAAPATIEDFMAQAIAMEFEAVERYQELADAMETHNNAEVAELFRKMSVIENKHAEQMLAEMGWSEIPPGTRAQPWEGFESAEVVAMDDIHYLMTPWHALQLALKAEQRAVRFFDALAEAAQSEPVRKAALELLEEEHEHVELILGWLKKVPQPDTDWYEDPDPPRYDT
;
A
#
# COMPACT_ATOMS: atom_id res chain seq x y z
N MET A 1 2.73 22.64 21.06
CA MET A 1 1.75 23.05 20.05
C MET A 1 1.16 21.78 19.45
N SER A 2 -0.09 21.50 19.75
CA SER A 2 -0.81 20.34 19.20
C SER A 2 -1.03 20.60 17.71
N GLN A 3 -0.37 19.82 16.84
CA GLN A 3 -0.77 19.77 15.43
C GLN A 3 -2.14 19.11 15.41
N THR A 4 -3.16 19.89 15.24
CA THR A 4 -4.46 19.41 14.84
C THR A 4 -4.27 18.74 13.48
N MET A 5 -4.20 17.41 13.47
CA MET A 5 -4.34 16.65 12.24
C MET A 5 -5.72 17.02 11.68
N THR A 6 -5.72 17.84 10.66
CA THR A 6 -6.93 18.13 9.89
C THR A 6 -7.43 16.81 9.32
N ARG A 7 -8.60 16.36 9.79
CA ARG A 7 -9.26 15.19 9.20
C ARG A 7 -9.42 15.44 7.70
N PRO A 8 -9.03 14.49 6.84
CA PRO A 8 -9.25 14.65 5.41
C PRO A 8 -10.75 14.87 5.15
N ALA A 9 -11.06 15.82 4.27
CA ALA A 9 -12.43 16.03 3.81
C ALA A 9 -12.78 14.92 2.82
N ALA A 10 -13.84 14.12 3.10
CA ALA A 10 -14.29 13.08 2.20
C ALA A 10 -14.75 13.66 0.86
N PRO A 11 -14.44 13.01 -0.30
CA PRO A 11 -15.02 13.39 -1.58
C PRO A 11 -16.54 13.43 -1.52
N ALA A 12 -17.15 14.40 -2.19
CA ALA A 12 -18.59 14.62 -2.14
C ALA A 12 -19.38 13.58 -2.94
N THR A 13 -18.78 13.01 -3.98
CA THR A 13 -19.43 12.06 -4.89
C THR A 13 -18.77 10.69 -4.84
N ILE A 14 -19.53 9.65 -5.13
CA ILE A 14 -19.01 8.28 -5.22
C ILE A 14 -18.01 8.14 -6.37
N GLU A 15 -18.24 8.82 -7.49
CA GLU A 15 -17.35 8.78 -8.66
C GLU A 15 -15.99 9.38 -8.31
N ASP A 16 -15.94 10.52 -7.66
CA ASP A 16 -14.67 11.13 -7.21
C ASP A 16 -13.95 10.29 -6.16
N PHE A 17 -14.70 9.72 -5.21
CA PHE A 17 -14.16 8.83 -4.21
C PHE A 17 -13.53 7.58 -4.83
N MET A 18 -14.28 6.89 -5.70
CA MET A 18 -13.80 5.65 -6.34
C MET A 18 -12.63 5.92 -7.29
N ALA A 19 -12.65 7.03 -8.02
CA ALA A 19 -11.53 7.41 -8.89
C ALA A 19 -10.24 7.60 -8.10
N GLN A 20 -10.29 8.25 -6.94
CA GLN A 20 -9.14 8.44 -6.07
C GLN A 20 -8.69 7.12 -5.41
N ALA A 21 -9.62 6.30 -4.94
CA ALA A 21 -9.31 5.01 -4.35
C ALA A 21 -8.64 4.08 -5.37
N ILE A 22 -9.15 3.99 -6.59
CA ILE A 22 -8.55 3.19 -7.66
C ILE A 22 -7.16 3.71 -8.04
N ALA A 23 -6.97 5.02 -8.10
CA ALA A 23 -5.65 5.62 -8.35
C ALA A 23 -4.64 5.25 -7.26
N MET A 24 -5.07 5.20 -5.99
CA MET A 24 -4.23 4.79 -4.86
C MET A 24 -3.80 3.32 -4.99
N GLU A 25 -4.72 2.43 -5.37
CA GLU A 25 -4.42 1.01 -5.62
C GLU A 25 -3.38 0.84 -6.74
N PHE A 26 -3.53 1.56 -7.85
CA PHE A 26 -2.56 1.52 -8.94
C PHE A 26 -1.20 2.10 -8.52
N GLU A 27 -1.16 3.11 -7.69
CA GLU A 27 0.08 3.62 -7.11
C GLU A 27 0.78 2.56 -6.24
N ALA A 28 0.03 1.82 -5.44
CA ALA A 28 0.55 0.69 -4.66
C ALA A 28 1.11 -0.41 -5.58
N VAL A 29 0.43 -0.75 -6.67
CA VAL A 29 0.92 -1.69 -7.70
C VAL A 29 2.29 -1.26 -8.23
N GLU A 30 2.41 -0.02 -8.68
CA GLU A 30 3.66 0.52 -9.23
C GLU A 30 4.79 0.51 -8.18
N ARG A 31 4.48 0.89 -6.95
CA ARG A 31 5.45 0.89 -5.86
C ARG A 31 5.97 -0.51 -5.56
N TYR A 32 5.10 -1.50 -5.46
CA TYR A 32 5.54 -2.89 -5.23
C TYR A 32 6.36 -3.44 -6.39
N GLN A 33 6.07 -3.05 -7.63
CA GLN A 33 6.89 -3.40 -8.79
C GLN A 33 8.29 -2.78 -8.72
N GLU A 34 8.39 -1.49 -8.38
CA GLU A 34 9.66 -0.79 -8.19
C GLU A 34 10.51 -1.43 -7.08
N LEU A 35 9.87 -1.80 -5.97
CA LEU A 35 10.53 -2.48 -4.86
C LEU A 35 11.03 -3.87 -5.25
N ALA A 36 10.24 -4.62 -6.01
CA ALA A 36 10.64 -5.91 -6.52
C ALA A 36 11.84 -5.80 -7.46
N ASP A 37 11.84 -4.85 -8.36
CA ASP A 37 12.94 -4.60 -9.30
C ASP A 37 14.23 -4.20 -8.55
N ALA A 38 14.11 -3.36 -7.52
CA ALA A 38 15.24 -2.97 -6.68
C ALA A 38 15.84 -4.16 -5.94
N MET A 39 15.01 -5.03 -5.36
CA MET A 39 15.47 -6.24 -4.67
C MET A 39 16.10 -7.25 -5.62
N GLU A 40 15.56 -7.42 -6.82
CA GLU A 40 16.13 -8.28 -7.84
C GLU A 40 17.50 -7.78 -8.30
N THR A 41 17.68 -6.48 -8.48
CA THR A 41 18.97 -5.85 -8.79
C THR A 41 20.03 -6.12 -7.72
N HIS A 42 19.63 -6.21 -6.46
CA HIS A 42 20.50 -6.55 -5.33
C HIS A 42 20.58 -8.05 -5.03
N ASN A 43 20.18 -8.90 -5.97
CA ASN A 43 20.16 -10.36 -5.84
C ASN A 43 19.32 -10.90 -4.66
N ASN A 44 18.33 -10.14 -4.22
CA ASN A 44 17.37 -10.57 -3.21
C ASN A 44 16.08 -11.07 -3.87
N ALA A 45 16.16 -12.22 -4.54
CA ALA A 45 15.07 -12.78 -5.33
C ALA A 45 13.84 -13.16 -4.47
N GLU A 46 14.07 -13.61 -3.24
CA GLU A 46 12.99 -14.02 -2.34
C GLU A 46 12.09 -12.85 -1.94
N VAL A 47 12.67 -11.73 -1.57
CA VAL A 47 11.94 -10.50 -1.25
C VAL A 47 11.32 -9.88 -2.51
N ALA A 48 12.04 -9.92 -3.65
CA ALA A 48 11.51 -9.47 -4.93
C ALA A 48 10.22 -10.22 -5.30
N GLU A 49 10.22 -11.55 -5.16
CA GLU A 49 9.02 -12.38 -5.42
C GLU A 49 7.85 -11.99 -4.51
N LEU A 50 8.11 -11.73 -3.24
CA LEU A 50 7.09 -11.30 -2.30
C LEU A 50 6.44 -9.97 -2.72
N PHE A 51 7.24 -8.98 -3.07
CA PHE A 51 6.72 -7.70 -3.57
C PHE A 51 5.95 -7.85 -4.89
N ARG A 52 6.37 -8.76 -5.78
CA ARG A 52 5.58 -9.07 -6.99
C ARG A 52 4.22 -9.68 -6.67
N LYS A 53 4.13 -10.55 -5.67
CA LYS A 53 2.85 -11.08 -5.19
C LYS A 53 1.94 -9.97 -4.66
N MET A 54 2.48 -9.04 -3.88
CA MET A 54 1.72 -7.88 -3.40
C MET A 54 1.22 -7.03 -4.57
N SER A 55 2.06 -6.74 -5.56
CA SER A 55 1.65 -6.01 -6.77
C SER A 55 0.48 -6.68 -7.50
N VAL A 56 0.48 -7.99 -7.62
CA VAL A 56 -0.61 -8.74 -8.26
C VAL A 56 -1.90 -8.63 -7.46
N ILE A 57 -1.83 -8.70 -6.13
CA ILE A 57 -3.00 -8.56 -5.24
C ILE A 57 -3.63 -7.18 -5.41
N GLU A 58 -2.83 -6.12 -5.33
CA GLU A 58 -3.31 -4.73 -5.47
C GLU A 58 -3.87 -4.46 -6.87
N ASN A 59 -3.24 -4.99 -7.93
CA ASN A 59 -3.75 -4.84 -9.29
C ASN A 59 -5.11 -5.51 -9.47
N LYS A 60 -5.27 -6.71 -8.93
CA LYS A 60 -6.56 -7.42 -8.95
C LYS A 60 -7.64 -6.63 -8.23
N HIS A 61 -7.32 -6.04 -7.09
CA HIS A 61 -8.21 -5.19 -6.32
C HIS A 61 -8.63 -3.95 -7.13
N ALA A 62 -7.67 -3.23 -7.71
CA ALA A 62 -7.95 -2.09 -8.58
C ALA A 62 -8.86 -2.44 -9.77
N GLU A 63 -8.61 -3.56 -10.44
CA GLU A 63 -9.44 -4.03 -11.54
C GLU A 63 -10.86 -4.39 -11.10
N GLN A 64 -11.03 -5.00 -9.93
CA GLN A 64 -12.35 -5.27 -9.35
C GLN A 64 -13.12 -3.98 -9.06
N MET A 65 -12.46 -2.98 -8.51
CA MET A 65 -13.07 -1.66 -8.24
C MET A 65 -13.51 -0.97 -9.54
N LEU A 66 -12.69 -1.01 -10.59
CA LEU A 66 -13.08 -0.51 -11.93
C LEU A 66 -14.33 -1.22 -12.44
N ALA A 67 -14.37 -2.55 -12.33
CA ALA A 67 -15.51 -3.34 -12.78
C ALA A 67 -16.79 -3.02 -12.01
N GLU A 68 -16.72 -2.83 -10.72
CA GLU A 68 -17.86 -2.42 -9.85
C GLU A 68 -18.44 -1.09 -10.29
N MET A 69 -17.60 -0.16 -10.76
CA MET A 69 -18.04 1.13 -11.29
C MET A 69 -18.50 1.06 -12.76
N GLY A 70 -18.32 -0.06 -13.44
CA GLY A 70 -18.55 -0.19 -14.86
C GLY A 70 -17.55 0.58 -15.73
N TRP A 71 -16.37 0.85 -15.19
CA TRP A 71 -15.31 1.60 -15.87
C TRP A 71 -14.26 0.67 -16.48
N SER A 72 -13.81 0.99 -17.69
CA SER A 72 -12.62 0.36 -18.30
C SER A 72 -11.32 1.04 -17.83
N GLU A 73 -11.41 2.31 -17.48
CA GLU A 73 -10.34 3.15 -16.91
C GLU A 73 -10.96 4.22 -16.04
N ILE A 74 -10.15 4.90 -15.22
CA ILE A 74 -10.62 6.04 -14.44
C ILE A 74 -11.12 7.14 -15.41
N PRO A 75 -12.37 7.61 -15.29
CA PRO A 75 -12.92 8.57 -16.23
C PRO A 75 -12.15 9.91 -16.23
N PRO A 76 -11.85 10.50 -17.39
CA PRO A 76 -11.31 11.83 -17.45
C PRO A 76 -12.32 12.85 -16.91
N GLY A 77 -11.84 13.81 -16.11
CA GLY A 77 -12.69 14.83 -15.48
C GLY A 77 -13.18 14.47 -14.06
N THR A 78 -12.95 13.27 -13.60
CA THR A 78 -12.97 13.00 -12.16
C THR A 78 -11.79 13.75 -11.53
N ARG A 79 -11.98 14.22 -10.30
CA ARG A 79 -11.03 15.10 -9.62
C ARG A 79 -9.63 14.46 -9.59
N ALA A 80 -8.73 14.99 -10.44
CA ALA A 80 -7.40 14.43 -10.65
C ALA A 80 -6.41 14.72 -9.51
N GLN A 81 -6.80 15.53 -8.52
CA GLN A 81 -5.94 15.80 -7.36
C GLN A 81 -6.29 14.86 -6.23
N PRO A 82 -5.33 14.03 -5.82
CA PRO A 82 -5.54 13.19 -4.68
C PRO A 82 -5.77 14.04 -3.43
N TRP A 83 -6.66 13.56 -2.65
CA TRP A 83 -7.01 14.05 -1.37
C TRP A 83 -5.83 13.89 -0.38
N GLU A 84 -5.58 14.89 0.43
CA GLU A 84 -4.45 14.91 1.34
C GLU A 84 -4.40 13.66 2.24
N GLY A 85 -3.32 12.91 2.17
CA GLY A 85 -3.12 11.63 2.85
C GLY A 85 -3.52 10.39 2.04
N PHE A 86 -4.21 10.54 0.91
CA PHE A 86 -4.64 9.43 0.07
C PHE A 86 -3.47 8.74 -0.64
N GLU A 87 -2.55 9.52 -1.19
CA GLU A 87 -1.39 9.03 -1.94
C GLU A 87 -0.40 8.20 -1.13
N SER A 88 -0.37 8.35 0.18
CA SER A 88 0.62 7.68 1.02
C SER A 88 0.06 6.58 1.91
N ALA A 89 -1.26 6.34 1.86
CA ALA A 89 -1.90 5.44 2.81
C ALA A 89 -1.42 3.99 2.67
N GLU A 90 -1.25 3.49 1.45
CA GLU A 90 -0.85 2.11 1.16
C GLU A 90 0.59 1.98 0.67
N VAL A 91 1.33 3.06 0.52
CA VAL A 91 2.64 3.04 -0.13
C VAL A 91 3.77 2.79 0.86
N VAL A 92 4.57 1.76 0.59
CA VAL A 92 5.85 1.52 1.27
C VAL A 92 6.86 2.58 0.83
N ALA A 93 7.51 3.24 1.78
CA ALA A 93 8.53 4.24 1.47
C ALA A 93 9.82 3.57 0.94
N MET A 94 10.38 4.10 -0.13
CA MET A 94 11.64 3.60 -0.70
C MET A 94 12.81 3.70 0.30
N ASP A 95 12.78 4.71 1.17
CA ASP A 95 13.83 4.94 2.19
C ASP A 95 13.85 3.85 3.28
N ASP A 96 12.75 3.10 3.43
CA ASP A 96 12.65 2.00 4.40
C ASP A 96 13.26 0.69 3.87
N ILE A 97 13.78 0.68 2.64
CA ILE A 97 14.28 -0.51 1.97
C ILE A 97 15.78 -0.67 2.21
N HIS A 98 16.18 -1.86 2.61
CA HIS A 98 17.58 -2.27 2.73
C HIS A 98 17.84 -3.51 1.86
N TYR A 99 18.96 -3.54 1.12
CA TYR A 99 19.26 -4.63 0.19
C TYR A 99 19.46 -6.01 0.85
N LEU A 100 19.77 -6.05 2.14
CA LEU A 100 19.89 -7.29 2.94
C LEU A 100 18.58 -7.68 3.66
N MET A 101 17.50 -6.96 3.46
CA MET A 101 16.25 -7.27 4.13
C MET A 101 15.78 -8.70 3.81
N THR A 102 15.13 -9.30 4.80
CA THR A 102 14.55 -10.64 4.68
C THR A 102 13.06 -10.55 4.35
N PRO A 103 12.40 -11.66 3.97
CA PRO A 103 10.95 -11.69 3.81
C PRO A 103 10.18 -11.18 5.03
N TRP A 104 10.66 -11.43 6.22
CA TRP A 104 10.05 -10.90 7.45
C TRP A 104 10.02 -9.36 7.45
N HIS A 105 11.13 -8.71 7.09
CA HIS A 105 11.19 -7.24 7.00
C HIS A 105 10.26 -6.68 5.92
N ALA A 106 10.25 -7.31 4.75
CA ALA A 106 9.37 -6.92 3.66
C ALA A 106 7.90 -7.00 4.05
N LEU A 107 7.51 -8.09 4.73
CA LEU A 107 6.16 -8.26 5.26
C LEU A 107 5.82 -7.24 6.35
N GLN A 108 6.76 -6.85 7.20
CA GLN A 108 6.56 -5.80 8.20
C GLN A 108 6.30 -4.44 7.53
N LEU A 109 7.01 -4.12 6.45
CA LEU A 109 6.77 -2.88 5.69
C LEU A 109 5.41 -2.89 5.01
N ALA A 110 5.06 -4.00 4.37
CA ALA A 110 3.74 -4.19 3.77
C ALA A 110 2.62 -4.09 4.83
N LEU A 111 2.79 -4.74 5.99
CA LEU A 111 1.84 -4.66 7.09
C LEU A 111 1.60 -3.22 7.56
N LYS A 112 2.65 -2.43 7.69
CA LYS A 112 2.52 -1.01 8.06
C LYS A 112 1.73 -0.21 7.01
N ALA A 113 1.95 -0.48 5.73
CA ALA A 113 1.21 0.17 4.65
C ALA A 113 -0.28 -0.18 4.71
N GLU A 114 -0.62 -1.47 4.83
CA GLU A 114 -2.02 -1.91 4.95
C GLU A 114 -2.69 -1.36 6.22
N GLN A 115 -1.99 -1.33 7.35
CA GLN A 115 -2.51 -0.74 8.57
C GLN A 115 -2.76 0.77 8.44
N ARG A 116 -1.94 1.49 7.68
CA ARG A 116 -2.21 2.91 7.36
C ARG A 116 -3.46 3.04 6.51
N ALA A 117 -3.64 2.18 5.51
CA ALA A 117 -4.84 2.15 4.68
C ALA A 117 -6.10 1.86 5.51
N VAL A 118 -6.05 0.90 6.42
CA VAL A 118 -7.14 0.61 7.37
C VAL A 118 -7.53 1.86 8.17
N ARG A 119 -6.56 2.53 8.79
CA ARG A 119 -6.83 3.75 9.55
C ARG A 119 -7.39 4.88 8.69
N PHE A 120 -6.90 4.98 7.48
CA PHE A 120 -7.33 5.98 6.51
C PHE A 120 -8.79 5.78 6.10
N PHE A 121 -9.18 4.58 5.67
CA PHE A 121 -10.55 4.29 5.27
C PHE A 121 -11.55 4.32 6.44
N ASP A 122 -11.10 3.95 7.64
CA ASP A 122 -11.92 4.09 8.85
C ASP A 122 -12.25 5.56 9.15
N ALA A 123 -11.23 6.42 9.14
CA ALA A 123 -11.42 7.86 9.32
C ALA A 123 -12.32 8.49 8.24
N LEU A 124 -12.21 7.97 7.00
CA LEU A 124 -13.02 8.36 5.87
C LEU A 124 -14.48 8.01 6.02
N ALA A 125 -14.75 6.78 6.40
CA ALA A 125 -16.12 6.32 6.64
C ALA A 125 -16.81 7.17 7.73
N GLU A 126 -16.07 7.55 8.78
CA GLU A 126 -16.58 8.45 9.82
C GLU A 126 -16.83 9.88 9.31
N ALA A 127 -15.98 10.38 8.41
CA ALA A 127 -16.09 11.74 7.87
C ALA A 127 -17.03 11.86 6.67
N ALA A 128 -17.48 10.76 6.08
CA ALA A 128 -18.30 10.74 4.88
C ALA A 128 -19.65 11.44 5.11
N GLN A 129 -19.99 12.33 4.18
CA GLN A 129 -21.24 13.11 4.25
C GLN A 129 -22.37 12.53 3.38
N SER A 130 -22.10 11.47 2.62
CA SER A 130 -23.08 10.76 1.82
C SER A 130 -23.03 9.26 2.11
N GLU A 131 -24.17 8.60 2.05
CA GLU A 131 -24.26 7.15 2.26
C GLU A 131 -23.50 6.33 1.21
N PRO A 132 -23.51 6.67 -0.10
CA PRO A 132 -22.72 5.94 -1.09
C PRO A 132 -21.23 5.98 -0.80
N VAL A 133 -20.67 7.13 -0.43
CA VAL A 133 -19.25 7.28 -0.07
C VAL A 133 -18.92 6.52 1.22
N ARG A 134 -19.79 6.63 2.23
CA ARG A 134 -19.59 5.90 3.49
C ARG A 134 -19.59 4.38 3.28
N LYS A 135 -20.54 3.88 2.51
CA LYS A 135 -20.64 2.46 2.18
C LYS A 135 -19.38 1.97 1.45
N ALA A 136 -18.94 2.71 0.42
CA ALA A 136 -17.73 2.36 -0.33
C ALA A 136 -16.49 2.39 0.56
N ALA A 137 -16.34 3.38 1.44
CA ALA A 137 -15.23 3.44 2.39
C ALA A 137 -15.22 2.26 3.37
N LEU A 138 -16.39 1.82 3.84
CA LEU A 138 -16.50 0.65 4.71
C LEU A 138 -16.17 -0.66 3.98
N GLU A 139 -16.55 -0.79 2.72
CA GLU A 139 -16.20 -1.97 1.90
C GLU A 139 -14.69 -2.05 1.68
N LEU A 140 -14.05 -0.92 1.33
CA LEU A 140 -12.59 -0.86 1.21
C LEU A 140 -11.89 -1.14 2.54
N LEU A 141 -12.39 -0.59 3.64
CA LEU A 141 -11.87 -0.88 4.97
C LEU A 141 -11.87 -2.38 5.28
N GLU A 142 -12.91 -3.10 4.92
CA GLU A 142 -13.00 -4.54 5.10
C GLU A 142 -11.95 -5.27 4.25
N GLU A 143 -11.76 -4.86 2.99
CA GLU A 143 -10.74 -5.44 2.11
C GLU A 143 -9.32 -5.20 2.62
N GLU A 144 -9.03 -4.00 3.14
CA GLU A 144 -7.72 -3.72 3.77
C GLU A 144 -7.49 -4.57 5.03
N HIS A 145 -8.53 -4.84 5.81
CA HIS A 145 -8.44 -5.80 6.91
C HIS A 145 -8.09 -7.22 6.43
N GLU A 146 -8.64 -7.65 5.31
CA GLU A 146 -8.29 -8.94 4.70
C GLU A 146 -6.82 -8.98 4.27
N HIS A 147 -6.30 -7.89 3.69
CA HIS A 147 -4.88 -7.78 3.34
C HIS A 147 -3.98 -7.86 4.59
N VAL A 148 -4.34 -7.17 5.67
CA VAL A 148 -3.63 -7.26 6.96
C VAL A 148 -3.60 -8.71 7.46
N GLU A 149 -4.73 -9.41 7.47
CA GLU A 149 -4.80 -10.81 7.90
C GLU A 149 -3.96 -11.75 7.02
N LEU A 150 -3.95 -11.51 5.70
CA LEU A 150 -3.11 -12.27 4.77
C LEU A 150 -1.62 -12.11 5.10
N ILE A 151 -1.16 -10.88 5.31
CA ILE A 151 0.24 -10.59 5.65
C ILE A 151 0.61 -11.17 7.02
N LEU A 152 -0.26 -11.05 8.01
CA LEU A 152 -0.06 -11.66 9.33
C LEU A 152 0.06 -13.20 9.22
N GLY A 153 -0.74 -13.82 8.34
CA GLY A 153 -0.63 -15.25 8.03
C GLY A 153 0.73 -15.61 7.43
N TRP A 154 1.25 -14.81 6.53
CA TRP A 154 2.58 -15.04 5.95
C TRP A 154 3.70 -14.81 6.96
N LEU A 155 3.60 -13.80 7.82
CA LEU A 155 4.57 -13.52 8.88
C LEU A 155 4.78 -14.70 9.84
N LYS A 156 3.74 -15.51 10.06
CA LYS A 156 3.84 -16.72 10.87
C LYS A 156 4.66 -17.84 10.22
N LYS A 157 4.86 -17.77 8.90
CA LYS A 157 5.53 -18.81 8.09
C LYS A 157 6.98 -18.48 7.77
N VAL A 158 7.42 -17.24 7.99
CA VAL A 158 8.78 -16.80 7.69
C VAL A 158 9.59 -16.68 8.98
N PRO A 159 10.91 -16.98 8.93
CA PRO A 159 11.77 -16.86 10.10
C PRO A 159 11.98 -15.40 10.47
N GLN A 160 12.01 -15.12 11.77
CA GLN A 160 12.42 -13.81 12.27
C GLN A 160 13.94 -13.67 12.14
N PRO A 161 14.45 -12.55 11.59
CA PRO A 161 15.87 -12.36 11.39
C PRO A 161 16.62 -12.12 12.69
N ASP A 162 17.94 -12.34 12.66
CA ASP A 162 18.85 -11.97 13.74
C ASP A 162 18.96 -10.45 13.89
N THR A 163 19.45 -9.99 15.04
CA THR A 163 19.51 -8.54 15.37
C THR A 163 20.54 -7.77 14.54
N ASP A 164 21.49 -8.47 13.95
CA ASP A 164 22.60 -7.94 13.12
C ASP A 164 22.38 -8.16 11.61
N TRP A 165 21.14 -8.41 11.19
CA TRP A 165 20.78 -8.70 9.80
C TRP A 165 21.21 -7.63 8.80
N TYR A 166 21.41 -6.40 9.22
CA TYR A 166 21.81 -5.26 8.39
C TYR A 166 23.33 -5.13 8.22
N GLU A 167 24.11 -5.93 8.94
CA GLU A 167 25.56 -5.94 8.81
C GLU A 167 25.96 -6.77 7.58
N ASP A 168 26.54 -6.09 6.58
CA ASP A 168 27.05 -6.76 5.40
C ASP A 168 28.33 -7.54 5.76
N PRO A 169 28.36 -8.88 5.62
CA PRO A 169 29.54 -9.67 5.93
C PRO A 169 30.70 -9.42 4.96
N ASP A 170 30.42 -8.82 3.80
CA ASP A 170 31.43 -8.50 2.76
C ASP A 170 31.14 -7.09 2.18
N PRO A 171 31.34 -6.03 2.99
CA PRO A 171 31.04 -4.67 2.55
C PRO A 171 31.94 -4.27 1.37
N PRO A 172 31.44 -3.49 0.41
CA PRO A 172 32.20 -3.07 -0.74
C PRO A 172 33.47 -2.33 -0.30
N ARG A 173 34.62 -2.82 -0.76
CA ARG A 173 35.92 -2.18 -0.56
C ARG A 173 36.08 -1.12 -1.64
N TYR A 174 36.06 0.13 -1.25
CA TYR A 174 36.47 1.21 -2.13
C TYR A 174 38.02 1.25 -2.11
N ASP A 175 38.64 0.74 -3.14
CA ASP A 175 40.08 0.94 -3.34
C ASP A 175 40.32 2.44 -3.58
N THR A 176 40.98 3.08 -2.65
CA THR A 176 41.42 4.46 -2.74
C THR A 176 42.64 4.61 -3.63
#